data_4a20e781bf2ece3687b522ee9e74524a
#
_entry.id   4a20e781bf2ece3687b522ee9e74524a
#
_cell.length_a   1.000
_cell.length_b   1.000
_cell.length_c   1.000
_cell.angle_alpha   90.00
_cell.angle_beta   90.00
_cell.angle_gamma   90.00
#
_symmetry.space_group_name_H-M   'P 1'
#
loop_
_entity.id
_entity.type
_entity.pdbx_description
1 polymer ?
#
loop_
_entity_poly.entity_id
_entity_poly.type
_entity_poly.pdbx_seq_one_letter_code
_entity_poly.pdbx_strand_id
1 'polypeptide(L)'
;AGIIASQIPNSKIIHCYRNPLDNILSIYRTNFAKDNEYSSSLIDCAIIYLDHKQIMKEYKKRFPENIYDLNYDLLVKNPDKEIKSLINWLGWKWNKAYLKPHLSKRSVFTASDVQIRSKINSKSIGGWKNYKEMLKPAIKIITQDDEYKNL
;
A
#
# COMPACT_ATOMS: atom_id res chain seq x y z
N ALA A 1 -5.22 -13.13 -0.50
CA ALA A 1 -4.41 -13.36 0.72
C ALA A 1 -4.92 -14.59 1.49
N GLY A 2 -6.24 -14.67 1.79
CA GLY A 2 -6.81 -15.74 2.62
C GLY A 2 -6.55 -17.16 2.09
N ILE A 3 -6.72 -17.40 0.79
CA ILE A 3 -6.46 -18.72 0.17
C ILE A 3 -4.97 -19.08 0.32
N ILE A 4 -4.07 -18.16 0.07
CA ILE A 4 -2.62 -18.39 0.22
C ILE A 4 -2.29 -18.76 1.67
N ALA A 5 -2.75 -17.94 2.61
CA ALA A 5 -2.49 -18.16 4.03
C ALA A 5 -3.07 -19.49 4.56
N SER A 6 -4.22 -19.94 4.00
CA SER A 6 -4.87 -21.18 4.44
C SER A 6 -4.30 -22.45 3.78
N GLN A 7 -3.76 -22.35 2.56
CA GLN A 7 -3.35 -23.53 1.78
C GLN A 7 -1.83 -23.69 1.66
N ILE A 8 -1.07 -22.63 1.87
CA ILE A 8 0.40 -22.69 1.75
C ILE A 8 1.03 -22.58 3.13
N PRO A 9 1.58 -23.68 3.68
CA PRO A 9 2.23 -23.65 4.99
C PRO A 9 3.35 -22.62 5.05
N ASN A 10 3.44 -21.90 6.17
CA ASN A 10 4.47 -20.88 6.44
C ASN A 10 4.55 -19.74 5.40
N SER A 11 3.49 -19.54 4.61
CA SER A 11 3.44 -18.41 3.69
C SER A 11 3.58 -17.08 4.44
N LYS A 12 4.31 -16.12 3.87
CA LYS A 12 4.49 -14.77 4.41
C LYS A 12 3.88 -13.77 3.41
N ILE A 13 2.90 -13.01 3.87
CA ILE A 13 2.15 -12.03 3.08
C ILE A 13 2.43 -10.65 3.64
N ILE A 14 2.93 -9.74 2.81
CA ILE A 14 3.15 -8.34 3.18
C ILE A 14 1.98 -7.54 2.61
N HIS A 15 1.14 -7.04 3.50
CA HIS A 15 0.04 -6.13 3.17
C HIS A 15 0.54 -4.70 3.21
N CYS A 16 0.80 -4.11 2.03
CA CYS A 16 1.21 -2.71 1.91
C CYS A 16 -0.02 -1.81 1.87
N TYR A 17 -0.08 -0.82 2.76
CA TYR A 17 -1.13 0.19 2.79
C TYR A 17 -0.57 1.59 3.03
N ARG A 18 -1.35 2.61 2.72
CA ARG A 18 -0.98 4.02 2.89
C ARG A 18 -2.22 4.89 3.12
N ASN A 19 -2.01 6.20 3.27
CA ASN A 19 -3.13 7.14 3.33
C ASN A 19 -4.15 6.85 2.21
N PRO A 20 -5.46 6.71 2.53
CA PRO A 20 -6.49 6.33 1.56
C PRO A 20 -6.58 7.29 0.39
N LEU A 21 -6.54 8.60 0.63
CA LEU A 21 -6.70 9.59 -0.44
C LEU A 21 -5.47 9.68 -1.35
N ASP A 22 -4.26 9.48 -0.81
CA ASP A 22 -3.06 9.34 -1.65
C ASP A 22 -3.09 8.04 -2.48
N ASN A 23 -3.65 6.97 -1.93
CA ASN A 23 -3.84 5.70 -2.64
C ASN A 23 -4.84 5.87 -3.80
N ILE A 24 -6.03 6.39 -3.50
CA ILE A 24 -7.10 6.64 -4.48
C ILE A 24 -6.62 7.57 -5.58
N LEU A 25 -5.95 8.67 -5.24
CA LEU A 25 -5.38 9.60 -6.22
C LEU A 25 -4.36 8.90 -7.14
N SER A 26 -3.52 8.03 -6.57
CA SER A 26 -2.53 7.28 -7.34
C SER A 26 -3.19 6.31 -8.31
N ILE A 27 -4.21 5.58 -7.86
CA ILE A 27 -4.98 4.64 -8.70
C ILE A 27 -5.67 5.42 -9.83
N TYR A 28 -6.43 6.45 -9.50
CA TYR A 28 -7.19 7.26 -10.45
C TYR A 28 -6.33 7.89 -11.56
N ARG A 29 -5.07 8.26 -11.25
CA ARG A 29 -4.11 8.85 -12.20
C ARG A 29 -3.35 7.83 -13.02
N THR A 30 -3.45 6.54 -12.68
CA THR A 30 -2.71 5.48 -13.38
C THR A 30 -3.58 4.91 -14.48
N ASN A 31 -3.03 4.83 -15.70
CA ASN A 31 -3.69 4.15 -16.80
C ASN A 31 -3.47 2.63 -16.64
N PHE A 32 -4.46 1.96 -16.07
CA PHE A 32 -4.44 0.51 -15.94
C PHE A 32 -4.90 -0.18 -17.23
N ALA A 33 -4.48 -1.43 -17.43
CA ALA A 33 -4.99 -2.30 -18.49
C ALA A 33 -6.48 -2.59 -18.29
N LYS A 34 -7.12 -3.19 -19.28
CA LYS A 34 -8.50 -3.68 -19.22
C LYS A 34 -8.76 -4.47 -17.92
N ASP A 35 -10.00 -4.54 -17.51
CA ASP A 35 -10.48 -5.22 -16.29
C ASP A 35 -10.16 -4.48 -14.98
N ASN A 36 -9.80 -3.18 -15.05
CA ASN A 36 -9.61 -2.31 -13.91
C ASN A 36 -10.45 -1.02 -14.03
N GLU A 37 -11.67 -1.13 -14.53
CA GLU A 37 -12.56 0.00 -14.82
C GLU A 37 -12.85 0.84 -13.57
N TYR A 38 -12.84 0.24 -12.37
CA TYR A 38 -13.00 0.95 -11.10
C TYR A 38 -11.96 2.08 -10.91
N SER A 39 -10.78 1.95 -11.54
CA SER A 39 -9.72 2.94 -11.44
C SER A 39 -10.05 4.29 -12.08
N SER A 40 -11.08 4.32 -12.94
CA SER A 40 -11.58 5.54 -13.60
C SER A 40 -12.67 6.27 -12.80
N SER A 41 -13.09 5.72 -11.65
CA SER A 41 -14.10 6.29 -10.77
C SER A 41 -13.56 6.52 -9.37
N LEU A 42 -13.58 7.77 -8.90
CA LEU A 42 -13.15 8.11 -7.52
C LEU A 42 -14.03 7.44 -6.46
N ILE A 43 -15.32 7.27 -6.77
CA ILE A 43 -16.29 6.59 -5.90
C ILE A 43 -15.92 5.12 -5.77
N ASP A 44 -15.72 4.43 -6.90
CA ASP A 44 -15.41 3.00 -6.91
C ASP A 44 -14.03 2.73 -6.29
N CYS A 45 -13.04 3.59 -6.55
CA CYS A 45 -11.75 3.52 -5.87
C CYS A 45 -11.91 3.60 -4.34
N ALA A 46 -12.79 4.48 -3.83
CA ALA A 46 -12.99 4.63 -2.40
C ALA A 46 -13.72 3.43 -1.78
N ILE A 47 -14.74 2.90 -2.45
CA ILE A 47 -15.47 1.69 -2.03
C ILE A 47 -14.51 0.51 -1.96
N ILE A 48 -13.77 0.23 -3.04
CA ILE A 48 -12.81 -0.88 -3.11
C ILE A 48 -11.72 -0.73 -2.06
N TYR A 49 -11.27 0.51 -1.76
CA TYR A 49 -10.30 0.73 -0.70
C TYR A 49 -10.83 0.29 0.67
N LEU A 50 -12.07 0.66 1.02
CA LEU A 50 -12.69 0.28 2.29
C LEU A 50 -12.97 -1.22 2.37
N ASP A 51 -13.48 -1.82 1.30
CA ASP A 51 -13.70 -3.27 1.21
C ASP A 51 -12.40 -4.04 1.38
N HIS A 52 -11.34 -3.63 0.69
CA HIS A 52 -10.01 -4.22 0.82
C HIS A 52 -9.49 -4.11 2.27
N LYS A 53 -9.62 -2.93 2.89
CA LYS A 53 -9.24 -2.71 4.30
C LYS A 53 -9.98 -3.69 5.22
N GLN A 54 -11.29 -3.81 5.05
CA GLN A 54 -12.10 -4.70 5.88
C GLN A 54 -11.72 -6.17 5.68
N ILE A 55 -11.55 -6.62 4.46
CA ILE A 55 -11.13 -7.99 4.13
C ILE A 55 -9.75 -8.28 4.72
N MET A 56 -8.79 -7.37 4.59
CA MET A 56 -7.45 -7.57 5.15
C MET A 56 -7.45 -7.60 6.68
N LYS A 57 -8.32 -6.80 7.33
CA LYS A 57 -8.52 -6.85 8.79
C LYS A 57 -9.01 -8.23 9.24
N GLU A 58 -9.96 -8.83 8.53
CA GLU A 58 -10.45 -10.17 8.85
C GLU A 58 -9.40 -11.26 8.57
N TYR A 59 -8.67 -11.16 7.46
CA TYR A 59 -7.58 -12.11 7.18
C TYR A 59 -6.48 -12.04 8.23
N LYS A 60 -6.12 -10.83 8.69
CA LYS A 60 -5.10 -10.66 9.72
C LYS A 60 -5.52 -11.25 11.06
N LYS A 61 -6.80 -11.13 11.45
CA LYS A 61 -7.33 -11.81 12.65
C LYS A 61 -7.21 -13.32 12.54
N ARG A 62 -7.50 -13.86 11.35
CA ARG A 62 -7.49 -15.31 11.11
C ARG A 62 -6.07 -15.88 10.92
N PHE A 63 -5.15 -15.10 10.36
CA PHE A 63 -3.80 -15.53 10.00
C PHE A 63 -2.75 -14.53 10.51
N PRO A 64 -2.67 -14.26 11.84
CA PRO A 64 -1.81 -13.21 12.40
C PRO A 64 -0.32 -13.43 12.11
N GLU A 65 0.13 -14.68 12.08
CA GLU A 65 1.55 -15.03 11.85
C GLU A 65 1.95 -14.97 10.36
N ASN A 66 0.96 -14.97 9.46
CA ASN A 66 1.19 -14.99 8.02
C ASN A 66 1.16 -13.60 7.38
N ILE A 67 0.53 -12.60 8.04
CA ILE A 67 0.27 -11.29 7.44
C ILE A 67 0.98 -10.20 8.22
N TYR A 68 1.87 -9.47 7.54
CA TYR A 68 2.55 -8.28 8.04
C TYR A 68 1.98 -7.02 7.41
N ASP A 69 1.54 -6.07 8.24
CA ASP A 69 1.10 -4.76 7.79
C ASP A 69 2.27 -3.80 7.62
N LEU A 70 2.54 -3.40 6.39
CA LEU A 70 3.57 -2.43 6.06
C LEU A 70 2.93 -1.08 5.69
N ASN A 71 3.02 -0.11 6.58
CA ASN A 71 2.57 1.24 6.29
C ASN A 71 3.60 1.96 5.42
N TYR A 72 3.25 2.26 4.18
CA TYR A 72 4.13 2.95 3.22
C TYR A 72 4.55 4.34 3.71
N ASP A 73 3.63 5.10 4.35
CA ASP A 73 3.93 6.46 4.79
C ASP A 73 4.95 6.47 5.94
N LEU A 74 4.91 5.45 6.82
CA LEU A 74 5.93 5.22 7.85
C LEU A 74 7.23 4.73 7.23
N LEU A 75 7.16 3.79 6.27
CA LEU A 75 8.33 3.26 5.58
C LEU A 75 9.17 4.36 4.94
N VAL A 76 8.54 5.31 4.24
CA VAL A 76 9.30 6.38 3.56
C VAL A 76 9.80 7.46 4.52
N LYS A 77 9.14 7.64 5.68
CA LYS A 77 9.59 8.55 6.75
C LYS A 77 10.74 7.96 7.56
N ASN A 78 10.69 6.68 7.86
CA ASN A 78 11.62 5.98 8.74
C ASN A 78 12.08 4.64 8.12
N PRO A 79 12.73 4.63 6.95
CA PRO A 79 12.99 3.42 6.18
C PRO A 79 13.87 2.40 6.94
N ASP A 80 14.84 2.87 7.71
CA ASP A 80 15.73 1.98 8.48
C ASP A 80 14.94 1.16 9.51
N LYS A 81 14.05 1.80 10.27
CA LYS A 81 13.21 1.15 11.28
C LYS A 81 12.22 0.17 10.65
N GLU A 82 11.46 0.63 9.67
CA GLU A 82 10.38 -0.16 9.08
C GLU A 82 10.93 -1.38 8.29
N ILE A 83 12.03 -1.20 7.55
CA ILE A 83 12.66 -2.31 6.82
C ILE A 83 13.29 -3.30 7.80
N LYS A 84 13.94 -2.86 8.89
CA LYS A 84 14.46 -3.77 9.92
C LYS A 84 13.36 -4.60 10.55
N SER A 85 12.22 -3.99 10.90
CA SER A 85 11.07 -4.70 11.46
C SER A 85 10.55 -5.76 10.50
N LEU A 86 10.40 -5.42 9.22
CA LEU A 86 9.96 -6.36 8.19
C LEU A 86 10.94 -7.52 8.01
N ILE A 87 12.25 -7.24 7.91
CA ILE A 87 13.28 -8.26 7.73
C ILE A 87 13.34 -9.22 8.92
N ASN A 88 13.21 -8.67 10.14
CA ASN A 88 13.12 -9.48 11.35
C ASN A 88 11.88 -10.39 11.35
N TRP A 89 10.71 -9.87 10.98
CA TRP A 89 9.48 -10.67 10.85
C TRP A 89 9.59 -11.77 9.80
N LEU A 90 10.33 -11.52 8.70
CA LEU A 90 10.63 -12.52 7.67
C LEU A 90 11.63 -13.60 8.17
N GLY A 91 12.29 -13.40 9.29
CA GLY A 91 13.35 -14.28 9.79
C GLY A 91 14.65 -14.18 9.00
N TRP A 92 14.87 -13.08 8.25
CA TRP A 92 16.05 -12.89 7.42
C TRP A 92 17.15 -12.15 8.15
N LYS A 93 18.41 -12.43 7.76
CA LYS A 93 19.54 -11.66 8.26
C LYS A 93 19.53 -10.25 7.71
N TRP A 94 19.75 -9.26 8.60
CA TRP A 94 19.86 -7.87 8.21
C TRP A 94 20.99 -7.62 7.21
N ASN A 95 20.71 -6.83 6.17
CA ASN A 95 21.69 -6.32 5.22
C ASN A 95 21.38 -4.86 4.88
N LYS A 96 22.41 -3.98 4.94
CA LYS A 96 22.27 -2.55 4.58
C LYS A 96 21.82 -2.34 3.13
N ALA A 97 22.01 -3.31 2.24
CA ALA A 97 21.55 -3.25 0.87
C ALA A 97 20.01 -3.11 0.76
N TYR A 98 19.26 -3.59 1.76
CA TYR A 98 17.79 -3.44 1.79
C TYR A 98 17.33 -1.98 1.85
N LEU A 99 18.16 -1.06 2.33
CA LEU A 99 17.90 0.38 2.34
C LEU A 99 18.14 1.07 0.98
N LYS A 100 18.69 0.33 0.02
CA LYS A 100 19.07 0.85 -1.31
C LYS A 100 18.40 0.08 -2.45
N PRO A 101 17.05 -0.06 -2.47
CA PRO A 101 16.35 -0.83 -3.50
C PRO A 101 16.59 -0.29 -4.92
N HIS A 102 16.83 1.02 -5.05
CA HIS A 102 17.14 1.69 -6.31
C HIS A 102 18.47 1.23 -6.96
N LEU A 103 19.35 0.58 -6.21
CA LEU A 103 20.59 -0.01 -6.75
C LEU A 103 20.37 -1.44 -7.26
N SER A 104 19.21 -2.03 -7.06
CA SER A 104 18.88 -3.36 -7.57
C SER A 104 18.85 -3.37 -9.09
N LYS A 105 19.55 -4.35 -9.69
CA LYS A 105 19.57 -4.56 -11.14
C LYS A 105 18.41 -5.42 -11.64
N ARG A 106 17.48 -5.85 -10.75
CA ARG A 106 16.31 -6.64 -11.15
C ARG A 106 15.44 -5.87 -12.12
N SER A 107 15.01 -6.55 -13.17
CA SER A 107 14.01 -6.00 -14.09
C SER A 107 12.68 -5.80 -13.35
N VAL A 108 12.03 -4.68 -13.61
CA VAL A 108 10.72 -4.33 -13.04
C VAL A 108 9.80 -4.03 -14.22
N PHE A 109 8.73 -4.81 -14.33
CA PHE A 109 7.76 -4.71 -15.43
C PHE A 109 6.45 -4.05 -14.98
N THR A 110 6.54 -2.99 -14.19
CA THR A 110 5.36 -2.26 -13.69
C THR A 110 5.41 -0.78 -14.08
N ALA A 111 4.27 -0.12 -14.06
CA ALA A 111 4.16 1.33 -14.29
C ALA A 111 5.04 2.17 -13.34
N SER A 112 5.55 1.57 -12.26
CA SER A 112 6.40 2.22 -11.28
C SER A 112 7.91 2.05 -11.53
N ASP A 113 8.35 1.52 -12.68
CA ASP A 113 9.76 1.24 -12.96
C ASP A 113 10.67 2.46 -12.72
N VAL A 114 10.30 3.63 -13.24
CA VAL A 114 11.05 4.87 -13.04
C VAL A 114 11.13 5.26 -11.55
N GLN A 115 10.05 5.05 -10.79
CA GLN A 115 9.99 5.41 -9.36
C GLN A 115 10.88 4.50 -8.51
N ILE A 116 10.95 3.21 -8.83
CA ILE A 116 11.78 2.21 -8.12
C ILE A 116 13.27 2.51 -8.27
N ARG A 117 13.69 3.15 -9.38
CA ARG A 117 15.08 3.57 -9.61
C ARG A 117 15.47 4.82 -8.81
N SER A 118 14.55 5.45 -8.14
CA SER A 118 14.80 6.60 -7.27
C SER A 118 15.05 6.15 -5.82
N LYS A 119 15.83 6.95 -5.08
CA LYS A 119 15.97 6.74 -3.62
C LYS A 119 14.60 6.84 -2.95
N ILE A 120 14.41 6.10 -1.86
CA ILE A 120 13.21 6.21 -1.03
C ILE A 120 13.01 7.70 -0.66
N ASN A 121 11.84 8.23 -0.90
CA ASN A 121 11.50 9.63 -0.61
C ASN A 121 10.01 9.78 -0.26
N SER A 122 9.66 10.91 0.37
CA SER A 122 8.31 11.19 0.87
C SER A 122 7.45 12.07 -0.06
N LYS A 123 7.87 12.30 -1.29
CA LYS A 123 7.19 13.23 -2.23
C LYS A 123 5.73 12.88 -2.52
N SER A 124 5.36 11.62 -2.36
CA SER A 124 4.00 11.15 -2.61
C SER A 124 3.10 11.15 -1.37
N ILE A 125 3.60 11.59 -0.20
CA ILE A 125 2.80 11.69 1.03
C ILE A 125 2.05 13.02 1.05
N GLY A 126 0.73 12.94 1.26
CA GLY A 126 -0.13 14.13 1.36
C GLY A 126 -0.35 14.87 0.04
N GLY A 127 0.06 14.27 -1.09
CA GLY A 127 -0.14 14.84 -2.42
C GLY A 127 -1.61 15.05 -2.77
N TRP A 128 -2.50 14.25 -2.18
CA TRP A 128 -3.95 14.37 -2.32
C TRP A 128 -4.49 15.75 -1.93
N LYS A 129 -3.82 16.47 -1.01
CA LYS A 129 -4.25 17.79 -0.54
C LYS A 129 -4.35 18.83 -1.66
N ASN A 130 -3.49 18.70 -2.69
CA ASN A 130 -3.51 19.57 -3.86
C ASN A 130 -4.71 19.29 -4.79
N TYR A 131 -5.41 18.17 -4.56
CA TYR A 131 -6.54 17.71 -5.36
C TYR A 131 -7.81 17.52 -4.53
N LYS A 132 -7.88 18.21 -3.36
CA LYS A 132 -8.96 18.03 -2.38
C LYS A 132 -10.34 18.24 -2.99
N GLU A 133 -10.50 19.26 -3.83
CA GLU A 133 -11.79 19.56 -4.50
C GLU A 133 -12.23 18.42 -5.42
N MET A 134 -11.30 17.92 -6.24
CA MET A 134 -11.56 16.77 -7.13
C MET A 134 -11.90 15.51 -6.34
N LEU A 135 -11.26 15.30 -5.21
CA LEU A 135 -11.40 14.10 -4.37
C LEU A 135 -12.62 14.13 -3.45
N LYS A 136 -13.45 15.21 -3.43
CA LYS A 136 -14.65 15.30 -2.58
C LYS A 136 -15.55 14.05 -2.62
N PRO A 137 -15.85 13.43 -3.79
CA PRO A 137 -16.65 12.21 -3.82
C PRO A 137 -16.03 11.05 -3.04
N ALA A 138 -14.72 10.85 -3.18
CA ALA A 138 -13.98 9.82 -2.44
C ALA A 138 -13.89 10.14 -0.95
N ILE A 139 -13.63 11.40 -0.59
CA ILE A 139 -13.56 11.85 0.82
C ILE A 139 -14.88 11.54 1.53
N LYS A 140 -16.03 11.83 0.90
CA LYS A 140 -17.36 11.56 1.47
C LYS A 140 -17.56 10.08 1.81
N ILE A 141 -16.99 9.16 1.05
CA ILE A 141 -17.07 7.72 1.29
C ILE A 141 -16.08 7.30 2.34
N ILE A 142 -14.83 7.69 2.21
CA ILE A 142 -13.75 7.31 3.13
C ILE A 142 -14.02 7.78 4.57
N THR A 143 -14.58 8.97 4.75
CA THR A 143 -14.89 9.53 6.08
C THR A 143 -16.11 8.88 6.76
N GLN A 144 -16.78 7.95 6.11
CA GLN A 144 -17.79 7.11 6.77
C GLN A 144 -17.15 6.04 7.68
N ASP A 145 -15.90 5.70 7.43
CA ASP A 145 -15.12 4.82 8.31
C ASP A 145 -14.57 5.62 9.50
N ASP A 146 -14.77 5.11 10.71
CA ASP A 146 -14.40 5.79 11.96
C ASP A 146 -12.92 6.17 12.04
N GLU A 147 -12.04 5.37 11.45
CA GLU A 147 -10.59 5.63 11.42
C GLU A 147 -10.24 6.87 10.59
N TYR A 148 -11.10 7.24 9.64
CA TYR A 148 -10.84 8.31 8.66
C TYR A 148 -11.75 9.53 8.80
N LYS A 149 -12.55 9.63 9.86
CA LYS A 149 -13.48 10.74 10.09
C LYS A 149 -12.85 12.13 10.06
N ASN A 150 -11.57 12.24 10.40
CA ASN A 150 -10.84 13.50 10.55
C ASN A 150 -9.81 13.74 9.43
N LEU A 151 -10.00 13.12 8.26
CA LEU A 151 -9.13 13.33 7.11
C LEU A 151 -9.31 14.72 6.46
#